data_b1c715b6405c8a15917665c933d1a6c3
#
_entry.id   b1c715b6405c8a15917665c933d1a6c3
#
_cell.length_a   1.000
_cell.length_b   1.000
_cell.length_c   1.000
_cell.angle_alpha   90.00
_cell.angle_beta   90.00
_cell.angle_gamma   90.00
#
_symmetry.space_group_name_H-M   'P 1'
#
loop_
_entity.id
_entity.type
_entity.pdbx_description
1 polymer ?
#
loop_
_entity_poly.entity_id
_entity_poly.type
_entity_poly.pdbx_seq_one_letter_code
_entity_poly.pdbx_strand_id
1 'polypeptide(L)'
;MGREGNWTAYPKGMMWAFCQKGFPVEQGFDIVLYGNIPNGSGLSSSASVETVTGVMLRDMFGYDTISMIDIALYGQFSENNYNGVNCGIMDQFAIAMGKKDCAIFLDTSDLKYEYAPVKLEGARIVISCSNKKRGLGDSKYNERRSECETALAEIQKVKDIKSLGELTEEEFEAVKDAIKDPVRQKRAKHAVYENQRTVQAVAALK
;
A
#
# COMPACT_ATOMS: atom_id res chain seq x y z
N MET A 1 -15.14 -18.69 0.49
CA MET A 1 -15.80 -17.80 1.45
C MET A 1 -16.22 -16.54 0.67
N GLY A 2 -17.50 -16.11 0.78
CA GLY A 2 -17.99 -14.98 0.01
C GLY A 2 -17.50 -13.63 0.57
N ARG A 3 -17.28 -12.66 -0.32
CA ARG A 3 -17.07 -11.25 0.04
C ARG A 3 -18.28 -10.77 0.86
N GLU A 4 -18.11 -10.59 2.14
CA GLU A 4 -19.05 -9.78 2.91
C GLU A 4 -18.65 -8.32 2.69
N GLY A 5 -19.51 -7.52 2.07
CA GLY A 5 -19.24 -6.11 1.76
C GLY A 5 -19.15 -5.19 2.99
N ASN A 6 -18.56 -5.67 4.09
CA ASN A 6 -18.41 -4.94 5.34
C ASN A 6 -16.98 -5.05 5.88
N TRP A 7 -16.67 -4.31 6.93
CA TRP A 7 -15.34 -4.21 7.53
C TRP A 7 -14.77 -5.56 8.06
N THR A 8 -15.63 -6.56 8.34
CA THR A 8 -15.16 -7.87 8.83
C THR A 8 -14.41 -8.66 7.76
N ALA A 9 -14.45 -8.23 6.50
CA ALA A 9 -13.64 -8.78 5.43
C ALA A 9 -12.13 -8.63 5.69
N TYR A 10 -11.70 -7.57 6.37
CA TYR A 10 -10.29 -7.34 6.69
C TYR A 10 -9.71 -8.37 7.67
N PRO A 11 -10.27 -8.58 8.88
CA PRO A 11 -9.76 -9.61 9.78
C PRO A 11 -9.93 -11.03 9.20
N LYS A 12 -11.03 -11.32 8.48
CA LYS A 12 -11.22 -12.62 7.80
C LYS A 12 -10.18 -12.84 6.70
N GLY A 13 -9.85 -11.80 5.93
CA GLY A 13 -8.82 -11.84 4.91
C GLY A 13 -7.44 -12.10 5.50
N MET A 14 -7.12 -11.51 6.66
CA MET A 14 -5.87 -11.79 7.37
C MET A 14 -5.80 -13.23 7.86
N MET A 15 -6.85 -13.78 8.49
CA MET A 15 -6.89 -15.19 8.87
C MET A 15 -6.69 -16.11 7.65
N TRP A 16 -7.37 -15.80 6.55
CA TRP A 16 -7.18 -16.52 5.30
C TRP A 16 -5.74 -16.41 4.78
N ALA A 17 -5.14 -15.23 4.79
CA ALA A 17 -3.77 -15.01 4.35
C ALA A 17 -2.77 -15.81 5.19
N PHE A 18 -2.92 -15.83 6.52
CA PHE A 18 -2.10 -16.67 7.41
C PHE A 18 -2.18 -18.13 7.02
N CYS A 19 -3.40 -18.67 6.85
CA CYS A 19 -3.58 -20.06 6.40
C CYS A 19 -2.91 -20.34 5.05
N GLN A 20 -3.01 -19.43 4.07
CA GLN A 20 -2.37 -19.60 2.76
C GLN A 20 -0.84 -19.57 2.85
N LYS A 21 -0.28 -18.92 3.87
CA LYS A 21 1.17 -18.84 4.11
C LYS A 21 1.71 -19.93 5.02
N GLY A 22 0.87 -20.93 5.38
CA GLY A 22 1.27 -22.06 6.19
C GLY A 22 1.17 -21.84 7.71
N PHE A 23 0.44 -20.83 8.13
CA PHE A 23 0.17 -20.49 9.53
C PHE A 23 -1.33 -20.68 9.84
N PRO A 24 -1.76 -21.89 10.14
CA PRO A 24 -3.18 -22.21 10.29
C PRO A 24 -3.80 -21.52 11.50
N VAL A 25 -5.03 -21.07 11.37
CA VAL A 25 -5.86 -20.58 12.48
C VAL A 25 -6.80 -21.72 12.89
N GLU A 26 -6.36 -22.53 13.84
CA GLU A 26 -7.02 -23.79 14.20
C GLU A 26 -8.10 -23.64 15.27
N GLN A 27 -8.12 -22.52 15.97
CA GLN A 27 -9.05 -22.24 17.06
C GLN A 27 -9.88 -20.99 16.75
N GLY A 28 -11.19 -21.07 17.01
CA GLY A 28 -12.06 -19.91 17.00
C GLY A 28 -11.83 -19.01 18.22
N PHE A 29 -12.12 -17.72 18.07
CA PHE A 29 -11.98 -16.74 19.14
C PHE A 29 -12.98 -15.60 18.97
N ASP A 30 -13.30 -14.94 20.07
CA ASP A 30 -14.06 -13.70 20.10
C ASP A 30 -13.11 -12.52 20.23
N ILE A 31 -13.33 -11.46 19.46
CA ILE A 31 -12.49 -10.24 19.50
C ILE A 31 -13.33 -8.99 19.67
N VAL A 32 -12.77 -8.04 20.40
CA VAL A 32 -13.25 -6.67 20.47
C VAL A 32 -12.18 -5.77 19.87
N LEU A 33 -12.53 -5.03 18.82
CA LEU A 33 -11.65 -4.06 18.17
C LEU A 33 -12.02 -2.65 18.62
N TYR A 34 -11.01 -1.93 19.13
CA TYR A 34 -11.11 -0.50 19.42
C TYR A 34 -10.07 0.27 18.61
N GLY A 35 -10.46 1.40 18.06
CA GLY A 35 -9.56 2.26 17.29
C GLY A 35 -10.03 3.72 17.29
N ASN A 36 -9.07 4.63 17.14
CA ASN A 36 -9.32 6.07 17.04
C ASN A 36 -8.96 6.64 15.66
N ILE A 37 -8.59 5.78 14.71
CA ILE A 37 -8.37 6.20 13.32
C ILE A 37 -9.75 6.46 12.67
N PRO A 38 -10.01 7.68 12.18
CA PRO A 38 -11.31 8.00 11.57
C PRO A 38 -11.56 7.14 10.32
N ASN A 39 -12.71 6.48 10.27
CA ASN A 39 -13.07 5.65 9.13
C ASN A 39 -13.29 6.48 7.86
N GLY A 40 -12.78 5.99 6.72
CA GLY A 40 -12.99 6.63 5.41
C GLY A 40 -12.27 7.97 5.22
N SER A 41 -11.33 8.32 6.10
CA SER A 41 -10.58 9.58 6.06
C SER A 41 -9.31 9.53 5.20
N GLY A 42 -8.98 8.38 4.61
CA GLY A 42 -7.74 8.20 3.87
C GLY A 42 -6.51 7.96 4.76
N LEU A 43 -6.73 7.56 6.03
CA LEU A 43 -5.67 7.27 7.01
C LEU A 43 -5.45 5.76 7.17
N SER A 44 -5.65 4.99 6.13
CA SER A 44 -5.34 3.54 6.09
C SER A 44 -6.04 2.72 7.18
N SER A 45 -7.32 3.02 7.47
CA SER A 45 -8.07 2.31 8.51
C SER A 45 -8.22 0.80 8.22
N SER A 46 -8.32 0.38 6.95
CA SER A 46 -8.31 -1.03 6.54
C SER A 46 -6.99 -1.71 6.91
N ALA A 47 -5.87 -1.15 6.46
CA ALA A 47 -4.54 -1.67 6.77
C ALA A 47 -4.26 -1.70 8.29
N SER A 48 -4.82 -0.76 9.06
CA SER A 48 -4.72 -0.78 10.51
C SER A 48 -5.43 -1.98 11.12
N VAL A 49 -6.64 -2.31 10.67
CA VAL A 49 -7.38 -3.51 11.12
C VAL A 49 -6.66 -4.78 10.68
N GLU A 50 -6.15 -4.83 9.48
CA GLU A 50 -5.36 -5.96 8.97
C GLU A 50 -4.10 -6.18 9.81
N THR A 51 -3.31 -5.12 10.03
CA THR A 51 -2.06 -5.21 10.78
C THR A 51 -2.28 -5.64 12.22
N VAL A 52 -3.25 -5.04 12.93
CA VAL A 52 -3.54 -5.44 14.32
C VAL A 52 -4.07 -6.88 14.40
N THR A 53 -4.85 -7.32 13.42
CA THR A 53 -5.28 -8.72 13.32
C THR A 53 -4.09 -9.65 13.09
N GLY A 54 -3.16 -9.28 12.21
CA GLY A 54 -1.94 -10.06 11.97
C GLY A 54 -1.06 -10.18 13.22
N VAL A 55 -0.86 -9.10 13.96
CA VAL A 55 -0.13 -9.11 15.25
C VAL A 55 -0.84 -10.01 16.25
N MET A 56 -2.16 -9.87 16.40
CA MET A 56 -2.96 -10.72 17.27
C MET A 56 -2.81 -12.20 16.93
N LEU A 57 -2.95 -12.57 15.66
CA LEU A 57 -2.81 -13.98 15.23
C LEU A 57 -1.41 -14.51 15.48
N ARG A 58 -0.37 -13.72 15.17
CA ARG A 58 1.01 -14.08 15.45
C ARG A 58 1.20 -14.40 16.93
N ASP A 59 0.76 -13.50 17.80
CA ASP A 59 1.00 -13.60 19.25
C ASP A 59 0.12 -14.70 19.90
N MET A 60 -1.15 -14.86 19.45
CA MET A 60 -2.06 -15.88 19.97
C MET A 60 -1.62 -17.32 19.64
N PHE A 61 -1.08 -17.52 18.43
CA PHE A 61 -0.70 -18.85 17.94
C PHE A 61 0.81 -19.13 18.03
N GLY A 62 1.60 -18.21 18.61
CA GLY A 62 3.04 -18.38 18.81
C GLY A 62 3.85 -18.41 17.52
N TYR A 63 3.45 -17.64 16.50
CA TYR A 63 4.14 -17.59 15.20
C TYR A 63 5.28 -16.57 15.22
N ASP A 64 6.24 -16.74 16.13
CA ASP A 64 7.32 -15.78 16.42
C ASP A 64 8.25 -15.50 15.23
N THR A 65 8.23 -16.36 14.22
CA THR A 65 9.03 -16.18 12.99
C THR A 65 8.45 -15.13 12.05
N ILE A 66 7.19 -14.70 12.24
CA ILE A 66 6.53 -13.71 11.42
C ILE A 66 6.97 -12.31 11.83
N SER A 67 7.69 -11.61 10.96
CA SER A 67 8.09 -10.23 11.18
C SER A 67 6.95 -9.23 10.93
N MET A 68 7.14 -7.96 11.32
CA MET A 68 6.17 -6.90 10.98
C MET A 68 6.10 -6.65 9.46
N ILE A 69 7.19 -6.87 8.74
CA ILE A 69 7.20 -6.79 7.25
C ILE A 69 6.35 -7.92 6.66
N ASP A 70 6.44 -9.14 7.21
CA ASP A 70 5.58 -10.25 6.77
C ASP A 70 4.11 -9.95 7.02
N ILE A 71 3.77 -9.34 8.17
CA ILE A 71 2.39 -8.90 8.46
C ILE A 71 1.91 -7.89 7.43
N ALA A 72 2.74 -6.92 7.04
CA ALA A 72 2.40 -5.98 5.97
C ALA A 72 2.18 -6.66 4.63
N LEU A 73 3.03 -7.62 4.27
CA LEU A 73 2.90 -8.44 3.06
C LEU A 73 1.63 -9.31 3.08
N TYR A 74 1.26 -9.87 4.24
CA TYR A 74 0.03 -10.66 4.38
C TYR A 74 -1.22 -9.78 4.27
N GLY A 75 -1.16 -8.54 4.79
CA GLY A 75 -2.22 -7.55 4.61
C GLY A 75 -2.41 -7.19 3.13
N GLN A 76 -1.34 -6.87 2.42
CA GLN A 76 -1.40 -6.65 0.97
C GLN A 76 -1.93 -7.88 0.21
N PHE A 77 -1.48 -9.07 0.57
CA PHE A 77 -1.94 -10.31 -0.03
C PHE A 77 -3.44 -10.53 0.22
N SER A 78 -3.93 -10.22 1.42
CA SER A 78 -5.35 -10.24 1.78
C SER A 78 -6.16 -9.27 0.92
N GLU A 79 -5.72 -8.00 0.80
CA GLU A 79 -6.41 -7.01 -0.03
C GLU A 79 -6.48 -7.46 -1.49
N ASN A 80 -5.39 -7.93 -2.06
CA ASN A 80 -5.31 -8.28 -3.47
C ASN A 80 -6.12 -9.55 -3.80
N ASN A 81 -6.06 -10.57 -2.95
CA ASN A 81 -6.58 -11.90 -3.30
C ASN A 81 -7.88 -12.25 -2.59
N TYR A 82 -8.14 -11.70 -1.42
CA TYR A 82 -9.39 -11.94 -0.67
C TYR A 82 -10.40 -10.80 -0.90
N ASN A 83 -9.97 -9.55 -0.77
CA ASN A 83 -10.82 -8.37 -0.96
C ASN A 83 -10.92 -7.92 -2.45
N GLY A 84 -9.96 -8.31 -3.30
CA GLY A 84 -9.92 -8.03 -4.74
C GLY A 84 -9.62 -6.57 -5.08
N VAL A 85 -8.89 -5.89 -4.20
CA VAL A 85 -8.34 -4.55 -4.43
C VAL A 85 -6.87 -4.71 -4.79
N ASN A 86 -6.48 -4.45 -6.03
CA ASN A 86 -5.11 -4.62 -6.50
C ASN A 86 -4.19 -3.48 -6.02
N CYS A 87 -4.06 -3.34 -4.69
CA CYS A 87 -3.29 -2.27 -4.06
C CYS A 87 -1.78 -2.56 -3.99
N GLY A 88 -1.00 -1.47 -3.85
CA GLY A 88 0.40 -1.56 -3.43
C GLY A 88 0.53 -1.81 -1.92
N ILE A 89 1.77 -1.92 -1.41
CA ILE A 89 2.06 -2.25 -0.01
C ILE A 89 2.07 -1.02 0.93
N MET A 90 1.96 0.19 0.40
CA MET A 90 2.25 1.43 1.13
C MET A 90 1.48 1.53 2.46
N ASP A 91 0.18 1.30 2.46
CA ASP A 91 -0.68 1.46 3.63
C ASP A 91 -0.33 0.44 4.72
N GLN A 92 -0.19 -0.83 4.36
CA GLN A 92 0.15 -1.90 5.29
C GLN A 92 1.56 -1.71 5.86
N PHE A 93 2.52 -1.31 5.01
CA PHE A 93 3.89 -1.06 5.43
C PHE A 93 3.98 0.15 6.37
N ALA A 94 3.28 1.24 6.05
CA ALA A 94 3.25 2.44 6.89
C ALA A 94 2.67 2.16 8.28
N ILE A 95 1.60 1.36 8.37
CA ILE A 95 1.01 0.97 9.65
C ILE A 95 1.92 0.01 10.43
N ALA A 96 2.47 -1.01 9.77
CA ALA A 96 3.29 -2.04 10.41
C ALA A 96 4.64 -1.50 10.91
N MET A 97 5.25 -0.59 10.16
CA MET A 97 6.61 -0.10 10.38
C MET A 97 6.68 1.35 10.84
N GLY A 98 5.53 1.98 11.12
CA GLY A 98 5.45 3.38 11.55
C GLY A 98 6.29 3.68 12.79
N LYS A 99 7.00 4.81 12.79
CA LYS A 99 7.80 5.30 13.91
C LYS A 99 7.47 6.75 14.20
N LYS A 100 7.37 7.10 15.49
CA LYS A 100 7.06 8.47 15.91
C LYS A 100 8.07 9.45 15.34
N ASP A 101 7.56 10.60 14.86
CA ASP A 101 8.33 11.71 14.30
C ASP A 101 9.22 11.32 13.12
N CYS A 102 8.84 10.27 12.36
CA CYS A 102 9.55 9.81 11.19
C CYS A 102 8.59 9.58 10.02
N ALA A 103 9.05 9.87 8.81
CA ALA A 103 8.53 9.32 7.59
C ALA A 103 9.31 8.06 7.21
N ILE A 104 8.68 7.16 6.47
CA ILE A 104 9.33 5.97 5.91
C ILE A 104 9.59 6.23 4.44
N PHE A 105 10.83 6.16 4.02
CA PHE A 105 11.20 6.06 2.61
C PHE A 105 11.35 4.59 2.24
N LEU A 106 10.43 4.09 1.44
CA LEU A 106 10.34 2.68 1.08
C LEU A 106 10.56 2.49 -0.41
N ASP A 107 11.54 1.67 -0.78
CA ASP A 107 11.61 1.10 -2.13
C ASP A 107 10.66 -0.10 -2.21
N THR A 108 9.59 0.03 -2.98
CA THR A 108 8.57 -1.01 -3.09
C THR A 108 9.00 -2.18 -3.97
N SER A 109 10.16 -2.11 -4.63
CA SER A 109 10.70 -3.17 -5.49
C SER A 109 11.41 -4.27 -4.69
N ASP A 110 12.10 -3.90 -3.61
CA ASP A 110 12.89 -4.81 -2.78
C ASP A 110 12.63 -4.68 -1.28
N LEU A 111 11.68 -3.81 -0.90
CA LEU A 111 11.28 -3.50 0.48
C LEU A 111 12.39 -2.92 1.36
N LYS A 112 13.46 -2.40 0.76
CA LYS A 112 14.41 -1.60 1.52
C LYS A 112 13.78 -0.31 1.94
N TYR A 113 14.03 0.07 3.18
CA TYR A 113 13.45 1.30 3.73
C TYR A 113 14.42 1.99 4.67
N GLU A 114 14.20 3.29 4.83
CA GLU A 114 14.88 4.11 5.82
C GLU A 114 13.89 5.08 6.48
N TYR A 115 14.23 5.52 7.69
CA TYR A 115 13.45 6.54 8.37
C TYR A 115 14.06 7.92 8.13
N ALA A 116 13.23 8.86 7.66
CA ALA A 116 13.57 10.27 7.58
C ALA A 116 12.90 11.03 8.73
N PRO A 117 13.60 11.91 9.46
CA PRO A 117 13.00 12.66 10.55
C PRO A 117 11.94 13.65 10.01
N VAL A 118 10.80 13.73 10.69
CA VAL A 118 9.76 14.73 10.39
C VAL A 118 9.59 15.61 11.63
N LYS A 119 10.29 16.75 11.64
CA LYS A 119 10.18 17.77 12.69
C LYS A 119 9.47 19.00 12.12
N LEU A 120 8.22 19.16 12.48
CA LEU A 120 7.39 20.28 12.02
C LEU A 120 7.42 21.41 13.07
N GLU A 121 8.47 22.25 13.01
CA GLU A 121 8.56 23.42 13.89
C GLU A 121 7.67 24.54 13.33
N GLY A 122 6.69 24.97 14.14
CA GLY A 122 5.74 26.03 13.74
C GLY A 122 4.71 25.64 12.66
N ALA A 123 4.68 24.38 12.22
CA ALA A 123 3.73 23.88 11.25
C ALA A 123 2.97 22.65 11.80
N ARG A 124 1.82 22.35 11.21
CA ARG A 124 0.99 21.18 11.57
C ARG A 124 0.41 20.56 10.30
N ILE A 125 0.29 19.24 10.28
CA ILE A 125 -0.48 18.54 9.26
C ILE A 125 -1.94 18.56 9.67
N VAL A 126 -2.80 19.11 8.79
CA VAL A 126 -4.25 19.15 8.98
C VAL A 126 -4.90 18.15 8.04
N ILE A 127 -5.68 17.23 8.61
CA ILE A 127 -6.42 16.21 7.86
C ILE A 127 -7.89 16.62 7.85
N SER A 128 -8.42 16.88 6.65
CA SER A 128 -9.82 17.27 6.45
C SER A 128 -10.59 16.15 5.78
N CYS A 129 -11.65 15.67 6.44
CA CYS A 129 -12.54 14.67 5.86
C CYS A 129 -13.48 15.35 4.83
N SER A 130 -13.46 14.88 3.59
CA SER A 130 -14.36 15.37 2.54
C SER A 130 -15.77 14.79 2.62
N ASN A 131 -16.06 13.92 3.58
CA ASN A 131 -17.30 13.15 3.75
C ASN A 131 -17.71 12.31 2.51
N LYS A 132 -16.82 12.16 1.53
CA LYS A 132 -17.07 11.28 0.39
C LYS A 132 -16.74 9.84 0.78
N LYS A 133 -17.78 9.02 0.90
CA LYS A 133 -17.61 7.57 1.15
C LYS A 133 -16.86 6.91 0.00
N ARG A 134 -15.83 6.12 0.31
CA ARG A 134 -15.13 5.24 -0.62
C ARG A 134 -15.61 3.81 -0.35
N GLY A 135 -16.00 3.09 -1.41
CA GLY A 135 -16.36 1.67 -1.32
C GLY A 135 -15.13 0.77 -1.34
N LEU A 136 -15.24 -0.39 -0.67
CA LEU A 136 -14.34 -1.52 -0.88
C LEU A 136 -14.35 -1.90 -2.37
N GLY A 137 -13.21 -1.88 -3.04
CA GLY A 137 -13.10 -2.28 -4.44
C GLY A 137 -13.57 -1.21 -5.43
N ASP A 138 -13.26 0.06 -5.14
CA ASP A 138 -13.47 1.13 -6.13
C ASP A 138 -12.84 0.71 -7.46
N SER A 139 -13.69 0.51 -8.46
CA SER A 139 -13.30 0.10 -9.82
C SER A 139 -12.23 1.01 -10.43
N LYS A 140 -12.20 2.28 -10.01
CA LYS A 140 -11.22 3.27 -10.45
C LYS A 140 -9.79 3.00 -9.98
N TYR A 141 -9.58 2.39 -8.82
CA TYR A 141 -8.24 2.03 -8.36
C TYR A 141 -7.63 0.95 -9.28
N ASN A 142 -8.38 -0.14 -9.48
CA ASN A 142 -7.95 -1.24 -10.36
C ASN A 142 -7.79 -0.78 -11.82
N GLU A 143 -8.66 0.11 -12.30
CA GLU A 143 -8.55 0.73 -13.62
C GLU A 143 -7.23 1.51 -13.76
N ARG A 144 -6.90 2.38 -12.80
CA ARG A 144 -5.65 3.14 -12.80
C ARG A 144 -4.41 2.26 -12.72
N ARG A 145 -4.46 1.18 -11.96
CA ARG A 145 -3.39 0.20 -11.88
C ARG A 145 -3.16 -0.45 -13.24
N SER A 146 -4.22 -0.91 -13.90
CA SER A 146 -4.17 -1.51 -15.24
C SER A 146 -3.64 -0.52 -16.29
N GLU A 147 -4.04 0.77 -16.19
CA GLU A 147 -3.52 1.83 -17.07
C GLU A 147 -2.00 1.99 -16.93
N CYS A 148 -1.46 1.97 -15.70
CA CYS A 148 -0.02 2.05 -15.45
C CYS A 148 0.73 0.81 -15.95
N GLU A 149 0.18 -0.39 -15.72
CA GLU A 149 0.78 -1.65 -16.16
C GLU A 149 0.83 -1.74 -17.70
N THR A 150 -0.24 -1.28 -18.36
CA THR A 150 -0.27 -1.22 -19.82
C THR A 150 0.74 -0.20 -20.36
N ALA A 151 0.84 0.97 -19.73
CA ALA A 151 1.83 1.98 -20.10
C ALA A 151 3.26 1.46 -19.95
N LEU A 152 3.55 0.74 -18.87
CA LEU A 152 4.85 0.09 -18.66
C LEU A 152 5.15 -0.89 -19.80
N ALA A 153 4.20 -1.76 -20.16
CA ALA A 153 4.36 -2.73 -21.23
C ALA A 153 4.58 -2.06 -22.62
N GLU A 154 4.02 -0.87 -22.82
CA GLU A 154 4.25 -0.08 -24.04
C GLU A 154 5.69 0.51 -24.07
N ILE A 155 6.18 1.03 -22.94
CA ILE A 155 7.56 1.54 -22.83
C ILE A 155 8.59 0.41 -22.93
N GLN A 156 8.34 -0.75 -22.37
CA GLN A 156 9.22 -1.92 -22.44
C GLN A 156 9.54 -2.38 -23.87
N LYS A 157 8.76 -1.97 -24.86
CA LYS A 157 9.06 -2.25 -26.28
C LYS A 157 10.22 -1.41 -26.82
N VAL A 158 10.55 -0.30 -26.15
CA VAL A 158 11.57 0.67 -26.62
C VAL A 158 12.67 0.91 -25.60
N LYS A 159 12.49 0.50 -24.33
CA LYS A 159 13.44 0.67 -23.25
C LYS A 159 13.37 -0.51 -22.29
N ASP A 160 14.50 -1.08 -21.93
CA ASP A 160 14.59 -2.19 -20.97
C ASP A 160 14.48 -1.64 -19.55
N ILE A 161 13.29 -1.78 -18.96
CA ILE A 161 12.94 -1.40 -17.58
C ILE A 161 11.98 -2.42 -16.99
N LYS A 162 12.05 -2.61 -15.67
CA LYS A 162 11.14 -3.51 -14.93
C LYS A 162 9.95 -2.76 -14.33
N SER A 163 10.13 -1.48 -14.05
CA SER A 163 9.08 -0.64 -13.47
C SER A 163 9.19 0.81 -13.96
N LEU A 164 8.09 1.57 -13.88
CA LEU A 164 8.08 3.00 -14.19
C LEU A 164 8.96 3.80 -13.22
N GLY A 165 9.17 3.30 -11.98
CA GLY A 165 10.01 3.95 -10.98
C GLY A 165 11.50 3.98 -11.31
N GLU A 166 11.96 3.18 -12.27
CA GLU A 166 13.36 3.19 -12.74
C GLU A 166 13.67 4.39 -13.65
N LEU A 167 12.64 5.06 -14.17
CA LEU A 167 12.82 6.20 -15.08
C LEU A 167 13.03 7.50 -14.31
N THR A 168 13.99 8.31 -14.79
CA THR A 168 14.02 9.73 -14.48
C THR A 168 12.95 10.48 -15.28
N GLU A 169 12.67 11.74 -14.91
CA GLU A 169 11.73 12.58 -15.67
C GLU A 169 12.20 12.77 -17.12
N GLU A 170 13.49 13.00 -17.34
CA GLU A 170 14.10 13.17 -18.66
C GLU A 170 13.99 11.91 -19.51
N GLU A 171 14.30 10.75 -18.95
CA GLU A 171 14.15 9.47 -19.63
C GLU A 171 12.70 9.16 -19.98
N PHE A 172 11.75 9.49 -19.09
CA PHE A 172 10.32 9.35 -19.39
C PHE A 172 9.90 10.24 -20.56
N GLU A 173 10.27 11.54 -20.53
CA GLU A 173 9.94 12.46 -21.63
C GLU A 173 10.50 12.00 -22.98
N ALA A 174 11.66 11.31 -22.99
CA ALA A 174 12.25 10.74 -24.21
C ALA A 174 11.49 9.54 -24.77
N VAL A 175 10.77 8.76 -23.94
CA VAL A 175 10.10 7.51 -24.36
C VAL A 175 8.57 7.57 -24.27
N LYS A 176 7.97 8.66 -23.77
CA LYS A 176 6.53 8.77 -23.53
C LYS A 176 5.65 8.53 -24.77
N ASP A 177 6.16 8.81 -25.95
CA ASP A 177 5.44 8.66 -27.21
C ASP A 177 5.25 7.18 -27.63
N ALA A 178 5.93 6.26 -26.94
CA ALA A 178 5.65 4.83 -27.04
C ALA A 178 4.25 4.50 -26.49
N ILE A 179 3.76 5.28 -25.51
CA ILE A 179 2.43 5.15 -24.93
C ILE A 179 1.42 5.85 -25.86
N LYS A 180 0.55 5.09 -26.50
CA LYS A 180 -0.37 5.63 -27.51
C LYS A 180 -1.60 6.34 -26.93
N ASP A 181 -2.05 5.92 -25.74
CA ASP A 181 -3.23 6.47 -25.09
C ASP A 181 -2.84 7.65 -24.18
N PRO A 182 -3.47 8.85 -24.36
CA PRO A 182 -3.13 10.03 -23.57
C PRO A 182 -3.44 9.88 -22.06
N VAL A 183 -4.42 9.05 -21.69
CA VAL A 183 -4.73 8.79 -20.27
C VAL A 183 -3.64 7.96 -19.66
N ARG A 184 -3.23 6.87 -20.30
CA ARG A 184 -2.12 6.03 -19.85
C ARG A 184 -0.80 6.80 -19.78
N GLN A 185 -0.55 7.71 -20.74
CA GLN A 185 0.62 8.58 -20.71
C GLN A 185 0.64 9.49 -19.47
N LYS A 186 -0.52 10.08 -19.10
CA LYS A 186 -0.66 10.85 -17.87
C LYS A 186 -0.47 10.00 -16.60
N ARG A 187 -0.92 8.74 -16.60
CA ARG A 187 -0.72 7.82 -15.46
C ARG A 187 0.74 7.47 -15.27
N ALA A 188 1.44 7.10 -16.35
CA ALA A 188 2.86 6.81 -16.30
C ALA A 188 3.68 8.03 -15.88
N LYS A 189 3.38 9.21 -16.45
CA LYS A 189 4.00 10.47 -16.04
C LYS A 189 3.84 10.72 -14.54
N HIS A 190 2.63 10.55 -14.01
CA HIS A 190 2.37 10.72 -12.58
C HIS A 190 3.24 9.76 -11.75
N ALA A 191 3.31 8.48 -12.11
CA ALA A 191 4.11 7.51 -11.37
C ALA A 191 5.61 7.86 -11.34
N VAL A 192 6.18 8.23 -12.49
CA VAL A 192 7.60 8.61 -12.59
C VAL A 192 7.89 9.88 -11.79
N TYR A 193 7.10 10.92 -11.97
CA TYR A 193 7.32 12.23 -11.34
C TYR A 193 7.09 12.18 -9.82
N GLU A 194 6.08 11.44 -9.33
CA GLU A 194 5.87 11.27 -7.89
C GLU A 194 7.03 10.49 -7.23
N ASN A 195 7.58 9.48 -7.92
CA ASN A 195 8.76 8.78 -7.43
C ASN A 195 9.94 9.76 -7.26
N GLN A 196 10.22 10.63 -8.24
CA GLN A 196 11.28 11.63 -8.15
C GLN A 196 11.02 12.65 -7.03
N ARG A 197 9.78 13.12 -6.85
CA ARG A 197 9.40 14.00 -5.75
C ARG A 197 9.61 13.35 -4.38
N THR A 198 9.36 12.06 -4.26
CA THR A 198 9.61 11.32 -3.01
C THR A 198 11.09 11.31 -2.66
N VAL A 199 11.97 11.07 -3.63
CA VAL A 199 13.43 11.13 -3.45
C VAL A 199 13.87 12.54 -3.02
N GLN A 200 13.37 13.58 -3.68
CA GLN A 200 13.66 14.97 -3.34
C GLN A 200 13.16 15.34 -1.94
N ALA A 201 11.96 14.88 -1.56
CA ALA A 201 11.41 15.13 -0.22
C ALA A 201 12.27 14.51 0.88
N VAL A 202 12.74 13.28 0.69
CA VAL A 202 13.64 12.62 1.65
C VAL A 202 14.97 13.37 1.79
N ALA A 203 15.53 13.83 0.68
CA ALA A 203 16.76 14.64 0.71
C ALA A 203 16.58 15.96 1.47
N ALA A 204 15.38 16.57 1.37
CA ALA A 204 15.05 17.81 2.08
C ALA A 204 14.76 17.61 3.57
N LEU A 205 14.39 16.39 4.01
CA LEU A 205 14.11 16.06 5.40
C LEU A 205 15.38 15.66 6.19
N LYS A 206 16.45 15.30 5.51
CA LYS A 206 17.77 14.97 6.08
C LYS A 206 18.65 16.22 6.24
#